data_6c63dbb6e2da7aefd3284bafda5d172f
#
_entry.id   6c63dbb6e2da7aefd3284bafda5d172f
#
_cell.length_a   1.000
_cell.length_b   1.000
_cell.length_c   1.000
_cell.angle_alpha   90.00
_cell.angle_beta   90.00
_cell.angle_gamma   90.00
#
_symmetry.space_group_name_H-M   'P 1'
#
loop_
_entity.id
_entity.type
_entity.pdbx_description
1 polymer ?
#
loop_
_entity_poly.entity_id
_entity_poly.type
_entity_poly.pdbx_seq_one_letter_code
_entity_poly.pdbx_strand_id
1 'polypeptide(L)'
;QRQYVHEKSIEATKLGVAAVETLEKYCPEILDEQLTRHFEEETELIREEKRKPEEVIEEAKKELTKILINFKKHEKEIGLGLLEATKETRTEMSTIAPCPLCKEGNLQIRYSPRFKSNFIGCSAYPKCKATFGLPQGLPKPTKNFCKECNFPEVLIIRQGKRPFNYCINKQCKLKEEWI
;
A
#
# COMPACT_ATOMS: atom_id res chain seq x y z
N GLN A 1 -7.18 3.74 -1.00
CA GLN A 1 -6.86 2.65 -0.07
C GLN A 1 -5.55 2.94 0.64
N ARG A 2 -5.54 2.87 1.98
CA ARG A 2 -4.41 3.29 2.82
C ARG A 2 -3.28 2.26 2.93
N GLN A 3 -3.40 1.11 2.25
CA GLN A 3 -2.36 0.05 2.16
C GLN A 3 -1.89 -0.55 3.51
N TYR A 4 -2.68 -0.45 4.57
CA TYR A 4 -2.34 -1.01 5.87
C TYR A 4 -2.55 -2.53 5.94
N VAL A 5 -3.42 -3.08 5.06
CA VAL A 5 -3.85 -4.48 5.06
C VAL A 5 -3.92 -5.04 3.63
N HIS A 6 -3.63 -6.33 3.43
CA HIS A 6 -3.67 -7.00 2.14
C HIS A 6 -4.91 -7.91 1.95
N GLU A 7 -5.29 -8.19 0.68
CA GLU A 7 -6.68 -8.42 0.22
C GLU A 7 -7.38 -9.72 0.59
N LYS A 8 -6.79 -10.86 0.77
CA LYS A 8 -7.56 -12.13 0.89
C LYS A 8 -7.53 -12.76 2.26
N SER A 9 -6.50 -12.55 2.97
CA SER A 9 -6.34 -12.75 4.39
C SER A 9 -5.98 -11.39 4.98
N ILE A 10 -6.48 -11.08 6.15
CA ILE A 10 -6.12 -9.82 6.82
C ILE A 10 -4.66 -9.98 7.31
N GLU A 11 -3.73 -9.57 6.45
CA GLU A 11 -2.30 -9.52 6.77
C GLU A 11 -1.86 -8.07 6.90
N ALA A 12 -1.21 -7.71 8.00
CA ALA A 12 -0.67 -6.38 8.19
C ALA A 12 0.51 -6.15 7.23
N THR A 13 0.51 -5.02 6.54
CA THR A 13 1.67 -4.60 5.75
C THR A 13 2.75 -4.00 6.65
N LYS A 14 3.99 -3.85 6.16
CA LYS A 14 5.05 -3.15 6.89
C LYS A 14 4.63 -1.73 7.29
N LEU A 15 3.92 -1.04 6.42
CA LEU A 15 3.36 0.28 6.74
C LEU A 15 2.31 0.20 7.86
N GLY A 16 1.47 -0.84 7.86
CA GLY A 16 0.49 -1.06 8.93
C GLY A 16 1.15 -1.29 10.28
N VAL A 17 2.15 -2.17 10.33
CA VAL A 17 2.93 -2.44 11.56
C VAL A 17 3.65 -1.18 12.02
N ALA A 18 4.40 -0.49 11.15
CA ALA A 18 5.12 0.73 11.49
C ALA A 18 4.20 1.86 11.95
N ALA A 19 2.97 1.94 11.42
CA ALA A 19 1.99 2.93 11.89
C ALA A 19 1.57 2.66 13.33
N VAL A 20 1.28 1.40 13.68
CA VAL A 20 0.92 1.02 15.06
C VAL A 20 2.08 1.25 16.01
N GLU A 21 3.28 0.72 15.71
CA GLU A 21 4.49 0.90 16.53
C GLU A 21 4.83 2.39 16.76
N THR A 22 4.65 3.21 15.73
CA THR A 22 4.88 4.65 15.82
C THR A 22 3.85 5.32 16.73
N LEU A 23 2.58 4.94 16.63
CA LEU A 23 1.53 5.48 17.50
C LEU A 23 1.69 5.00 18.94
N GLU A 24 2.03 3.73 19.16
CA GLU A 24 2.34 3.20 20.49
C GLU A 24 3.46 3.98 21.18
N LYS A 25 4.49 4.34 20.42
CA LYS A 25 5.66 5.05 20.94
C LYS A 25 5.40 6.52 21.27
N TYR A 26 4.66 7.21 20.40
CA TYR A 26 4.53 8.67 20.46
C TYR A 26 3.15 9.18 20.87
N CYS A 27 2.11 8.39 20.67
CA CYS A 27 0.73 8.76 20.95
C CYS A 27 -0.10 7.53 21.36
N PRO A 28 0.28 6.83 22.45
CA PRO A 28 -0.40 5.58 22.87
C PRO A 28 -1.90 5.79 23.13
N GLU A 29 -2.29 7.01 23.50
CA GLU A 29 -3.69 7.37 23.80
C GLU A 29 -4.61 7.16 22.56
N ILE A 30 -4.08 7.24 21.34
CA ILE A 30 -4.87 7.00 20.11
C ILE A 30 -5.25 5.51 19.98
N LEU A 31 -4.42 4.63 20.49
CA LEU A 31 -4.61 3.17 20.41
C LEU A 31 -5.36 2.62 21.64
N ASP A 32 -5.64 3.46 22.62
CA ASP A 32 -6.37 3.05 23.80
C ASP A 32 -7.83 2.76 23.46
N GLU A 33 -8.24 1.51 23.65
CA GLU A 33 -9.61 1.08 23.43
C GLU A 33 -10.60 1.76 24.39
N GLN A 34 -10.14 2.20 25.58
CA GLN A 34 -10.97 2.87 26.56
C GLN A 34 -11.42 4.24 26.06
N LEU A 35 -10.60 4.95 25.29
CA LEU A 35 -10.98 6.22 24.68
C LEU A 35 -12.14 6.03 23.68
N THR A 36 -12.05 5.01 22.84
CA THR A 36 -13.11 4.70 21.86
C THR A 36 -14.40 4.28 22.59
N ARG A 37 -14.29 3.37 23.55
CA ARG A 37 -15.44 2.89 24.35
C ARG A 37 -16.12 4.03 25.10
N HIS A 38 -15.35 4.93 25.71
CA HIS A 38 -15.89 6.09 26.38
C HIS A 38 -16.77 6.94 25.45
N PHE A 39 -16.29 7.28 24.25
CA PHE A 39 -17.09 8.08 23.32
C PHE A 39 -18.25 7.32 22.70
N GLU A 40 -18.19 5.99 22.58
CA GLU A 40 -19.33 5.16 22.21
C GLU A 40 -20.44 5.23 23.29
N GLU A 41 -20.08 5.08 24.57
CA GLU A 41 -21.00 5.21 25.71
C GLU A 41 -21.62 6.62 25.79
N GLU A 42 -20.81 7.66 25.60
CA GLU A 42 -21.30 9.04 25.56
C GLU A 42 -22.29 9.29 24.39
N THR A 43 -22.07 8.63 23.25
CA THR A 43 -22.98 8.70 22.10
C THR A 43 -24.32 8.04 22.41
N GLU A 44 -24.34 6.94 23.17
CA GLU A 44 -25.59 6.31 23.60
C GLU A 44 -26.33 7.20 24.62
N LEU A 45 -25.61 7.88 25.54
CA LEU A 45 -26.23 8.84 26.48
C LEU A 45 -26.87 10.03 25.74
N ILE A 46 -26.30 10.46 24.60
CA ILE A 46 -26.95 11.48 23.74
C ILE A 46 -28.25 10.93 23.16
N ARG A 47 -28.26 9.68 22.65
CA ARG A 47 -29.47 9.04 22.12
C ARG A 47 -30.57 8.91 23.15
N GLU A 48 -30.19 8.66 24.39
CA GLU A 48 -31.13 8.57 25.53
C GLU A 48 -31.55 9.95 26.09
N GLU A 49 -31.14 11.05 25.45
CA GLU A 49 -31.38 12.43 25.90
C GLU A 49 -30.84 12.76 27.31
N LYS A 50 -29.89 11.96 27.81
CA LYS A 50 -29.28 12.13 29.11
C LYS A 50 -28.08 13.08 29.09
N ARG A 51 -27.51 13.34 27.94
CA ARG A 51 -26.37 14.23 27.74
C ARG A 51 -26.49 15.07 26.47
N LYS A 52 -25.95 16.29 26.51
CA LYS A 52 -26.00 17.21 25.36
C LYS A 52 -24.85 16.94 24.38
N PRO A 53 -25.10 16.92 23.05
CA PRO A 53 -24.06 16.71 22.04
C PRO A 53 -22.88 17.67 22.17
N GLU A 54 -23.16 18.95 22.51
CA GLU A 54 -22.16 20.00 22.61
C GLU A 54 -21.12 19.70 23.70
N GLU A 55 -21.56 19.12 24.83
CA GLU A 55 -20.68 18.78 25.96
C GLU A 55 -19.70 17.67 25.56
N VAL A 56 -20.20 16.63 24.88
CA VAL A 56 -19.40 15.51 24.40
C VAL A 56 -18.40 15.96 23.33
N ILE A 57 -18.81 16.84 22.43
CA ILE A 57 -17.94 17.44 21.42
C ILE A 57 -16.81 18.26 22.06
N GLU A 58 -17.10 19.06 23.07
CA GLU A 58 -16.07 19.83 23.78
C GLU A 58 -15.09 18.94 24.55
N GLU A 59 -15.56 17.85 25.14
CA GLU A 59 -14.70 16.84 25.77
C GLU A 59 -13.78 16.19 24.74
N ALA A 60 -14.34 15.71 23.62
CA ALA A 60 -13.57 15.12 22.52
C ALA A 60 -12.51 16.08 21.95
N LYS A 61 -12.85 17.37 21.79
CA LYS A 61 -11.89 18.40 21.36
C LYS A 61 -10.73 18.54 22.35
N LYS A 62 -10.99 18.53 23.64
CA LYS A 62 -9.94 18.64 24.66
C LYS A 62 -8.97 17.46 24.60
N GLU A 63 -9.49 16.24 24.53
CA GLU A 63 -8.66 15.03 24.43
C GLU A 63 -7.86 15.00 23.12
N LEU A 64 -8.50 15.27 21.98
CA LEU A 64 -7.82 15.37 20.70
C LEU A 64 -6.74 16.46 20.68
N THR A 65 -6.98 17.59 21.32
CA THR A 65 -5.99 18.68 21.38
C THR A 65 -4.73 18.23 22.16
N LYS A 66 -4.87 17.50 23.27
CA LYS A 66 -3.72 16.94 24.00
C LYS A 66 -2.90 16.00 23.13
N ILE A 67 -3.59 15.05 22.46
CA ILE A 67 -2.97 14.09 21.54
C ILE A 67 -2.23 14.79 20.41
N LEU A 68 -2.87 15.79 19.78
CA LEU A 68 -2.27 16.54 18.66
C LEU A 68 -1.06 17.38 19.07
N ILE A 69 -1.06 17.94 20.29
CA ILE A 69 0.12 18.66 20.82
C ILE A 69 1.29 17.69 20.99
N ASN A 70 1.04 16.49 21.51
CA ASN A 70 2.07 15.48 21.67
C ASN A 70 2.58 14.97 20.34
N PHE A 71 1.68 14.67 19.38
CA PHE A 71 2.00 14.27 18.02
C PHE A 71 2.89 15.32 17.31
N LYS A 72 2.57 16.61 17.45
CA LYS A 72 3.33 17.69 16.81
C LYS A 72 4.76 17.81 17.32
N LYS A 73 5.02 17.46 18.59
CA LYS A 73 6.39 17.45 19.13
C LYS A 73 7.28 16.42 18.44
N HIS A 74 6.70 15.30 17.98
CA HIS A 74 7.41 14.17 17.37
C HIS A 74 7.11 14.01 15.86
N GLU A 75 6.55 15.05 15.23
CA GLU A 75 6.09 15.01 13.82
C GLU A 75 7.20 14.57 12.85
N LYS A 76 8.45 15.01 13.08
CA LYS A 76 9.58 14.69 12.21
C LYS A 76 9.97 13.21 12.31
N GLU A 77 10.08 12.68 13.51
CA GLU A 77 10.45 11.28 13.77
C GLU A 77 9.37 10.34 13.24
N ILE A 78 8.11 10.66 13.53
CA ILE A 78 6.94 9.95 13.01
C ILE A 78 6.96 9.96 11.47
N GLY A 79 7.16 11.14 10.87
CA GLY A 79 7.18 11.31 9.43
C GLY A 79 8.29 10.50 8.74
N LEU A 80 9.49 10.47 9.30
CA LEU A 80 10.61 9.70 8.77
C LEU A 80 10.34 8.19 8.82
N GLY A 81 9.89 7.68 9.96
CA GLY A 81 9.57 6.26 10.13
C GLY A 81 8.47 5.78 9.17
N LEU A 82 7.38 6.54 9.06
CA LEU A 82 6.29 6.21 8.14
C LEU A 82 6.68 6.34 6.68
N LEU A 83 7.58 7.27 6.33
CA LEU A 83 8.09 7.43 4.96
C LEU A 83 8.91 6.21 4.54
N GLU A 84 9.77 5.70 5.41
CA GLU A 84 10.59 4.51 5.15
C GLU A 84 9.70 3.27 4.98
N ALA A 85 8.80 3.02 5.92
CA ALA A 85 7.83 1.92 5.84
C ALA A 85 6.94 2.00 4.59
N THR A 86 6.56 3.21 4.15
CA THR A 86 5.81 3.43 2.91
C THR A 86 6.63 3.03 1.69
N LYS A 87 7.92 3.38 1.64
CA LYS A 87 8.83 3.00 0.54
C LYS A 87 9.01 1.48 0.47
N GLU A 88 9.22 0.84 1.62
CA GLU A 88 9.36 -0.62 1.70
C GLU A 88 8.09 -1.33 1.24
N THR A 89 6.93 -0.94 1.78
CA THR A 89 5.63 -1.51 1.40
C THR A 89 5.37 -1.35 -0.11
N ARG A 90 5.63 -0.17 -0.68
CA ARG A 90 5.49 0.06 -2.13
C ARG A 90 6.44 -0.82 -2.94
N THR A 91 7.68 -0.99 -2.48
CA THR A 91 8.66 -1.85 -3.13
C THR A 91 8.18 -3.30 -3.13
N GLU A 92 7.71 -3.82 -2.00
CA GLU A 92 7.16 -5.17 -1.89
C GLU A 92 5.94 -5.37 -2.77
N MET A 93 4.98 -4.44 -2.70
CA MET A 93 3.74 -4.50 -3.48
C MET A 93 3.94 -4.31 -5.00
N SER A 94 5.08 -3.77 -5.43
CA SER A 94 5.42 -3.60 -6.85
C SER A 94 6.34 -4.70 -7.39
N THR A 95 6.95 -5.50 -6.51
CA THR A 95 7.90 -6.55 -6.88
C THR A 95 7.16 -7.76 -7.44
N ILE A 96 7.63 -8.25 -8.60
CA ILE A 96 7.03 -9.36 -9.32
C ILE A 96 7.82 -10.65 -9.08
N ALA A 97 9.10 -10.64 -9.45
CA ALA A 97 9.98 -11.82 -9.41
C ALA A 97 11.46 -11.38 -9.53
N PRO A 98 12.42 -12.26 -9.26
CA PRO A 98 13.83 -12.03 -9.58
C PRO A 98 14.01 -11.70 -11.07
N CYS A 99 14.95 -10.80 -11.36
CA CYS A 99 15.23 -10.39 -12.75
C CYS A 99 15.86 -11.55 -13.52
N PRO A 100 15.26 -12.02 -14.64
CA PRO A 100 15.80 -13.12 -15.41
C PRO A 100 17.11 -12.78 -16.14
N LEU A 101 17.44 -11.48 -16.31
CA LEU A 101 18.65 -11.06 -17.02
C LEU A 101 19.87 -10.95 -16.11
N CYS A 102 19.76 -10.30 -14.94
CA CYS A 102 20.91 -10.12 -14.04
C CYS A 102 20.92 -11.07 -12.85
N LYS A 103 19.78 -11.66 -12.48
CA LYS A 103 19.60 -12.54 -11.31
C LYS A 103 19.92 -11.90 -9.94
N GLU A 104 20.42 -10.68 -9.91
CA GLU A 104 20.79 -9.93 -8.70
C GLU A 104 19.64 -9.02 -8.22
N GLY A 105 18.91 -8.43 -9.15
CA GLY A 105 17.80 -7.52 -8.85
C GLY A 105 16.44 -8.18 -9.04
N ASN A 106 15.39 -7.46 -8.64
CA ASN A 106 14.00 -7.86 -8.80
C ASN A 106 13.30 -7.01 -9.86
N LEU A 107 12.39 -7.61 -10.59
CA LEU A 107 11.49 -6.92 -11.50
C LEU A 107 10.39 -6.21 -10.70
N GLN A 108 10.21 -4.92 -10.97
CA GLN A 108 9.26 -4.06 -10.28
C GLN A 108 8.38 -3.30 -11.27
N ILE A 109 7.09 -3.20 -10.95
CA ILE A 109 6.17 -2.32 -11.67
C ILE A 109 6.50 -0.88 -11.29
N ARG A 110 6.77 -0.05 -12.31
CA ARG A 110 7.09 1.37 -12.16
C ARG A 110 6.19 2.20 -13.07
N TYR A 111 5.90 3.43 -12.66
CA TYR A 111 5.18 4.39 -13.48
C TYR A 111 6.14 5.40 -14.10
N SER A 112 6.01 5.65 -15.40
CA SER A 112 6.74 6.69 -16.12
C SER A 112 5.86 7.92 -16.32
N PRO A 113 6.15 9.06 -15.63
CA PRO A 113 5.40 10.30 -15.82
C PRO A 113 5.51 10.83 -17.26
N ARG A 114 6.68 10.65 -17.90
CA ARG A 114 6.93 11.09 -19.28
C ARG A 114 6.02 10.41 -20.28
N PHE A 115 5.83 9.11 -20.14
CA PHE A 115 5.01 8.32 -21.06
C PHE A 115 3.60 8.05 -20.51
N LYS A 116 3.28 8.55 -19.32
CA LYS A 116 1.99 8.34 -18.63
C LYS A 116 1.55 6.87 -18.63
N SER A 117 2.52 5.95 -18.50
CA SER A 117 2.31 4.52 -18.61
C SER A 117 3.11 3.74 -17.56
N ASN A 118 2.60 2.57 -17.22
CA ASN A 118 3.31 1.61 -16.39
C ASN A 118 4.29 0.78 -17.24
N PHE A 119 5.41 0.42 -16.64
CA PHE A 119 6.40 -0.48 -17.21
C PHE A 119 7.03 -1.33 -16.10
N ILE A 120 7.73 -2.37 -16.50
CA ILE A 120 8.50 -3.19 -15.56
C ILE A 120 9.98 -2.86 -15.74
N GLY A 121 10.66 -2.56 -14.63
CA GLY A 121 12.10 -2.29 -14.61
C GLY A 121 12.80 -3.13 -13.55
N CYS A 122 14.08 -3.39 -13.75
CA CYS A 122 14.91 -4.06 -12.75
C CYS A 122 15.29 -3.10 -11.62
N SER A 123 15.29 -3.60 -10.38
CA SER A 123 15.72 -2.83 -9.19
C SER A 123 17.23 -2.53 -9.20
N ALA A 124 18.03 -3.35 -9.90
CA ALA A 124 19.48 -3.16 -10.02
C ALA A 124 19.89 -2.10 -11.07
N TYR A 125 18.94 -1.29 -11.58
CA TYR A 125 19.29 -0.15 -12.43
C TYR A 125 20.21 0.82 -11.67
N PRO A 126 21.28 1.38 -12.27
CA PRO A 126 21.65 1.35 -13.69
C PRO A 126 22.49 0.15 -14.15
N LYS A 127 22.94 -0.73 -13.25
CA LYS A 127 23.75 -1.91 -13.62
C LYS A 127 22.98 -2.84 -14.55
N CYS A 128 21.71 -3.07 -14.28
CA CYS A 128 20.81 -3.84 -15.12
C CYS A 128 19.77 -2.93 -15.78
N LYS A 129 19.77 -2.88 -17.11
CA LYS A 129 18.85 -2.07 -17.92
C LYS A 129 17.61 -2.85 -18.39
N ALA A 130 17.29 -3.97 -17.73
CA ALA A 130 16.10 -4.76 -18.06
C ALA A 130 14.84 -3.93 -17.95
N THR A 131 14.11 -3.80 -19.06
CA THR A 131 12.87 -3.02 -19.12
C THR A 131 11.86 -3.72 -20.02
N PHE A 132 10.64 -3.87 -19.52
CA PHE A 132 9.54 -4.51 -20.25
C PHE A 132 8.32 -3.59 -20.27
N GLY A 133 7.75 -3.38 -21.46
CA GLY A 133 6.52 -2.60 -21.63
C GLY A 133 5.30 -3.36 -21.12
N LEU A 134 4.32 -2.63 -20.64
CA LEU A 134 3.03 -3.15 -20.23
C LEU A 134 1.91 -2.60 -21.11
N PRO A 135 0.85 -3.37 -21.36
CA PRO A 135 -0.36 -2.84 -22.01
C PRO A 135 -1.07 -1.85 -21.11
N GLN A 136 -1.96 -1.04 -21.70
CA GLN A 136 -2.80 -0.11 -20.94
C GLN A 136 -3.64 -0.85 -19.89
N GLY A 137 -3.75 -0.27 -18.71
CA GLY A 137 -4.49 -0.80 -17.55
C GLY A 137 -3.70 -0.65 -16.25
N LEU A 138 -4.28 -1.13 -15.17
CA LEU A 138 -3.66 -1.19 -13.86
C LEU A 138 -2.94 -2.54 -13.71
N PRO A 139 -1.60 -2.59 -13.72
CA PRO A 139 -0.87 -3.82 -13.50
C PRO A 139 -0.84 -4.16 -12.01
N LYS A 140 -1.07 -5.43 -11.69
CA LYS A 140 -0.85 -5.99 -10.35
C LYS A 140 0.20 -7.11 -10.43
N PRO A 141 1.16 -7.18 -9.49
CA PRO A 141 2.09 -8.28 -9.42
C PRO A 141 1.35 -9.60 -9.21
N THR A 142 1.86 -10.66 -9.81
CA THR A 142 1.43 -12.03 -9.54
C THR A 142 2.66 -12.87 -9.22
N LYS A 143 2.44 -14.01 -8.58
CA LYS A 143 3.49 -15.03 -8.38
C LYS A 143 3.50 -16.06 -9.52
N ASN A 144 2.77 -15.81 -10.60
CA ASN A 144 2.60 -16.73 -11.70
C ASN A 144 3.71 -16.57 -12.74
N PHE A 145 4.05 -17.69 -13.36
CA PHE A 145 4.98 -17.76 -14.48
C PHE A 145 4.26 -18.30 -15.72
N CYS A 146 4.64 -17.76 -16.87
CA CYS A 146 4.10 -18.17 -18.15
C CYS A 146 4.44 -19.65 -18.44
N LYS A 147 3.45 -20.43 -18.82
CA LYS A 147 3.60 -21.87 -19.09
C LYS A 147 4.48 -22.15 -20.32
N GLU A 148 4.50 -21.22 -21.30
CA GLU A 148 5.25 -21.40 -22.56
C GLU A 148 6.73 -20.98 -22.45
N CYS A 149 7.03 -19.90 -21.73
CA CYS A 149 8.38 -19.34 -21.73
C CYS A 149 8.98 -19.14 -20.32
N ASN A 150 8.26 -19.54 -19.28
CA ASN A 150 8.66 -19.46 -17.87
C ASN A 150 9.07 -18.03 -17.42
N PHE A 151 8.62 -16.99 -18.13
CA PHE A 151 8.78 -15.61 -17.69
C PHE A 151 7.66 -15.22 -16.73
N PRO A 152 7.92 -14.27 -15.81
CA PRO A 152 6.89 -13.79 -14.90
C PRO A 152 5.69 -13.21 -15.64
N GLU A 153 4.51 -13.36 -15.04
CA GLU A 153 3.28 -12.76 -15.50
C GLU A 153 2.81 -11.66 -14.55
N VAL A 154 2.05 -10.72 -15.09
CA VAL A 154 1.36 -9.67 -14.32
C VAL A 154 -0.11 -9.67 -14.67
N LEU A 155 -0.96 -9.41 -13.68
CA LEU A 155 -2.40 -9.25 -13.89
C LEU A 155 -2.67 -7.83 -14.36
N ILE A 156 -3.31 -7.69 -15.52
CA ILE A 156 -3.74 -6.39 -16.06
C ILE A 156 -5.24 -6.21 -15.81
N ILE A 157 -5.59 -5.15 -15.11
CA ILE A 157 -6.98 -4.77 -14.83
C ILE A 157 -7.33 -3.57 -15.68
N ARG A 158 -8.42 -3.66 -16.44
CA ARG A 158 -8.97 -2.58 -17.26
C ARG A 158 -10.40 -2.28 -16.83
N GLN A 159 -10.77 -1.03 -16.82
CA GLN A 159 -12.14 -0.64 -16.50
C GLN A 159 -13.13 -1.24 -17.52
N GLY A 160 -14.19 -1.89 -17.06
CA GLY A 160 -15.23 -2.51 -17.89
C GLY A 160 -14.80 -3.77 -18.65
N LYS A 161 -13.59 -4.32 -18.41
CA LYS A 161 -13.10 -5.55 -19.04
C LYS A 161 -12.64 -6.57 -18.01
N ARG A 162 -12.69 -7.85 -18.37
CA ARG A 162 -12.16 -8.90 -17.50
C ARG A 162 -10.65 -8.75 -17.31
N PRO A 163 -10.13 -8.89 -16.09
CA PRO A 163 -8.69 -8.93 -15.84
C PRO A 163 -8.05 -10.11 -16.57
N PHE A 164 -6.81 -9.95 -17.04
CA PHE A 164 -6.08 -11.02 -17.73
C PHE A 164 -4.62 -11.04 -17.31
N ASN A 165 -4.01 -12.23 -17.34
CA ASN A 165 -2.58 -12.40 -17.10
C ASN A 165 -1.80 -12.05 -18.37
N TYR A 166 -0.75 -11.25 -18.19
CA TYR A 166 0.11 -10.78 -19.25
C TYR A 166 1.55 -11.26 -19.01
N CYS A 167 2.07 -12.08 -19.91
CA CYS A 167 3.48 -12.47 -19.92
C CYS A 167 4.35 -11.29 -20.31
N ILE A 168 5.39 -10.98 -19.53
CA ILE A 168 6.27 -9.84 -19.77
C ILE A 168 7.26 -10.07 -20.91
N ASN A 169 7.51 -11.32 -21.31
CA ASN A 169 8.40 -11.65 -22.42
C ASN A 169 7.80 -11.16 -23.74
N LYS A 170 8.53 -10.31 -24.47
CA LYS A 170 8.10 -9.80 -25.78
C LYS A 170 8.04 -10.87 -26.87
N GLN A 171 8.88 -11.89 -26.74
CA GLN A 171 9.01 -12.98 -27.73
C GLN A 171 8.23 -14.23 -27.31
N CYS A 172 7.24 -14.09 -26.44
CA CYS A 172 6.42 -15.21 -26.01
C CYS A 172 5.45 -15.62 -27.13
N LYS A 173 5.39 -16.90 -27.47
CA LYS A 173 4.50 -17.46 -28.51
C LYS A 173 3.01 -17.14 -28.25
N LEU A 174 2.59 -17.09 -27.01
CA LEU A 174 1.22 -16.69 -26.65
C LEU A 174 0.82 -15.29 -27.12
N LYS A 175 1.77 -14.45 -27.54
CA LYS A 175 1.48 -13.11 -28.07
C LYS A 175 1.29 -13.08 -29.57
N GLU A 176 1.76 -14.08 -30.30
CA GLU A 176 1.54 -14.22 -31.73
C GLU A 176 0.08 -14.50 -32.07
N GLU A 177 -0.67 -15.09 -31.09
CA GLU A 177 -2.12 -15.33 -31.21
C GLU A 177 -2.99 -14.09 -30.93
N TRP A 178 -2.40 -12.95 -30.54
CA TRP A 178 -3.12 -11.72 -30.15
C TRP A 178 -3.00 -10.60 -31.19
N ILE A 179 -2.37 -10.86 -32.33
CA ILE A 179 -2.30 -10.01 -33.49
C ILE A 179 -3.29 -10.57 -34.52
#